data_fd5da9a4e179b6a5d681571e6b5bb904
#
_entry.id   fd5da9a4e179b6a5d681571e6b5bb904
#
_cell.length_a   1.000
_cell.length_b   1.000
_cell.length_c   1.000
_cell.angle_alpha   90.00
_cell.angle_beta   90.00
_cell.angle_gamma   90.00
#
_symmetry.space_group_name_H-M   'P 1'
#
loop_
_entity.id
_entity.type
_entity.pdbx_description
1 polymer ?
#
loop_
_entity_poly.entity_id
_entity_poly.type
_entity_poly.pdbx_seq_one_letter_code
_entity_poly.pdbx_strand_id
1 'polypeptide(L)'
;MIALRTDFSAKEGPVKPMNAVNNGPAGSAVRQTGNFEAYKEAGFPYARLHDSAFYGGYGGDLSVDVHRIFRNFDADADDPASYIFEPTDEYLSNIAAAGTRIFYRLGAAIEHNYKLGTYPPKDYLKWAKICEHIIRHYNEGWANGFFFGIEYWEIWNEFDCRNQDGSHPCWQGTFSEFAEFYSVAARYLKGRFPHLRIGGPAFASIWDEAAADAFFKVMRRDNVPFDFLSYHAYMSTVKSFRDTVAQANKVFSAYGYGKTEKILNEWNYVKGWTADLWRYSLRTEKGLKGASFAAACMAEGQRSDLDMLMYYDARPCGMNGLFDTDFLQPLKGYYAFKAFSALRELGTCARTETESEELCACAATDGRTHRLLFTRFCDEDAAQTETVKIAVKGVSGPVKATVYATDEARSMAPLREEVFTAEEFALYLQAELFGIYLVEIVPVRQGGENGRTDGHL
;
A
#
# COMPACT_ATOMS: atom_id res chain seq x y z
N MET A 1 -30.68 -11.32 3.08
CA MET A 1 -30.54 -10.02 2.36
C MET A 1 -29.85 -9.04 3.29
N ILE A 2 -28.75 -8.46 2.83
CA ILE A 2 -27.90 -7.54 3.59
C ILE A 2 -28.10 -6.14 3.00
N ALA A 3 -28.23 -5.11 3.87
CA ALA A 3 -28.34 -3.73 3.41
C ALA A 3 -26.96 -3.05 3.36
N LEU A 4 -26.72 -2.36 2.25
CA LEU A 4 -25.61 -1.44 2.02
C LEU A 4 -26.20 -0.08 1.64
N ARG A 5 -25.84 0.97 2.35
CA ARG A 5 -26.31 2.33 2.12
C ARG A 5 -25.14 3.22 1.74
N THR A 6 -25.30 4.04 0.72
CA THR A 6 -24.33 5.09 0.37
C THR A 6 -25.02 6.41 0.13
N ASP A 7 -24.45 7.48 0.66
CA ASP A 7 -24.92 8.85 0.50
C ASP A 7 -23.78 9.71 -0.10
N PHE A 8 -23.85 9.97 -1.39
CA PHE A 8 -22.85 10.76 -2.12
C PHE A 8 -22.89 12.27 -1.82
N SER A 9 -23.93 12.75 -1.15
CA SER A 9 -24.00 14.13 -0.65
C SER A 9 -23.24 14.30 0.67
N ALA A 10 -23.08 13.22 1.45
CA ALA A 10 -22.39 13.20 2.74
C ALA A 10 -20.90 12.89 2.54
N LYS A 11 -20.09 13.94 2.44
CA LYS A 11 -18.64 13.85 2.20
C LYS A 11 -17.87 13.59 3.51
N GLU A 12 -16.93 12.64 3.49
CA GLU A 12 -16.14 12.20 4.67
C GLU A 12 -14.62 12.49 4.52
N GLY A 13 -14.24 13.39 3.63
CA GLY A 13 -12.84 13.76 3.40
C GLY A 13 -12.25 13.13 2.13
N PRO A 14 -10.92 13.13 1.98
CA PRO A 14 -10.26 12.57 0.81
C PRO A 14 -10.28 11.04 0.79
N VAL A 15 -10.24 10.46 -0.41
CA VAL A 15 -9.93 9.04 -0.55
C VAL A 15 -8.44 8.84 -0.28
N LYS A 16 -8.14 8.12 0.78
CA LYS A 16 -6.78 7.85 1.27
C LYS A 16 -6.02 6.86 0.36
N PRO A 17 -4.68 6.83 0.40
CA PRO A 17 -3.88 5.91 -0.38
C PRO A 17 -3.86 4.48 0.22
N MET A 18 -5.02 3.82 0.27
CA MET A 18 -5.15 2.48 0.84
C MET A 18 -4.70 1.37 -0.14
N ASN A 19 -4.52 1.70 -1.40
CA ASN A 19 -4.06 0.79 -2.45
C ASN A 19 -2.58 1.03 -2.84
N ALA A 20 -1.76 1.53 -1.93
CA ALA A 20 -0.33 1.56 -2.13
C ALA A 20 0.28 0.16 -1.96
N VAL A 21 1.51 -0.03 -2.45
CA VAL A 21 2.17 -1.33 -2.49
C VAL A 21 3.61 -1.25 -1.99
N ASN A 22 4.20 -2.40 -1.66
CA ASN A 22 5.64 -2.57 -1.62
C ASN A 22 6.13 -2.95 -3.00
N ASN A 23 7.32 -2.49 -3.34
CA ASN A 23 8.04 -2.76 -4.56
C ASN A 23 7.41 -2.22 -5.85
N GLY A 24 8.25 -2.09 -6.86
CA GLY A 24 7.89 -1.59 -8.18
C GLY A 24 7.60 -2.68 -9.20
N PRO A 25 7.45 -2.30 -10.47
CA PRO A 25 7.21 -3.25 -11.55
C PRO A 25 8.42 -4.16 -11.77
N ALA A 26 8.15 -5.40 -12.19
CA ALA A 26 9.16 -6.39 -12.58
C ALA A 26 9.58 -6.27 -14.03
N GLY A 27 9.55 -5.10 -14.59
CA GLY A 27 9.95 -4.77 -15.96
C GLY A 27 10.10 -3.29 -16.11
N SER A 28 10.42 -2.84 -17.31
CA SER A 28 10.64 -1.43 -17.57
C SER A 28 9.90 -0.95 -18.81
N ALA A 29 9.61 0.36 -18.85
CA ALA A 29 9.07 1.04 -20.03
C ALA A 29 9.99 0.91 -21.24
N VAL A 30 11.30 0.90 -21.02
CA VAL A 30 12.32 0.83 -22.12
C VAL A 30 12.38 -0.56 -22.74
N ARG A 31 12.31 -1.61 -21.93
CA ARG A 31 12.43 -2.99 -22.42
C ARG A 31 11.10 -3.58 -22.88
N GLN A 32 9.97 -2.92 -22.57
CA GLN A 32 8.61 -3.37 -22.88
C GLN A 32 8.33 -4.84 -22.50
N THR A 33 8.95 -5.28 -21.41
CA THR A 33 8.85 -6.64 -20.88
C THR A 33 8.35 -6.60 -19.44
N GLY A 34 7.84 -7.72 -18.95
CA GLY A 34 7.37 -7.86 -17.60
C GLY A 34 5.95 -7.35 -17.41
N ASN A 35 5.64 -6.84 -16.21
CA ASN A 35 4.30 -6.35 -15.84
C ASN A 35 4.19 -4.82 -15.85
N PHE A 36 5.12 -4.10 -16.49
CA PHE A 36 5.21 -2.63 -16.40
C PHE A 36 3.89 -1.94 -16.77
N GLU A 37 3.28 -2.28 -17.91
CA GLU A 37 2.03 -1.63 -18.35
C GLU A 37 0.87 -1.93 -17.41
N ALA A 38 0.70 -3.18 -16.98
CA ALA A 38 -0.34 -3.54 -16.02
C ALA A 38 -0.11 -2.87 -14.66
N TYR A 39 1.15 -2.78 -14.19
CA TYR A 39 1.50 -2.06 -12.97
C TYR A 39 1.12 -0.57 -13.07
N LYS A 40 1.43 0.08 -14.18
CA LYS A 40 1.07 1.47 -14.46
C LYS A 40 -0.45 1.67 -14.49
N GLU A 41 -1.18 0.77 -15.16
CA GLU A 41 -2.64 0.82 -15.24
C GLU A 41 -3.35 0.58 -13.90
N ALA A 42 -2.72 -0.10 -12.94
CA ALA A 42 -3.26 -0.30 -11.61
C ALA A 42 -3.41 1.01 -10.84
N GLY A 43 -2.60 2.04 -11.17
CA GLY A 43 -2.66 3.34 -10.55
C GLY A 43 -2.24 3.34 -9.08
N PHE A 44 -1.24 2.55 -8.71
CA PHE A 44 -0.71 2.52 -7.34
C PHE A 44 -0.18 3.90 -6.94
N PRO A 45 -0.63 4.47 -5.80
CA PRO A 45 -0.22 5.82 -5.40
C PRO A 45 1.23 5.91 -4.92
N TYR A 46 1.69 4.89 -4.22
CA TYR A 46 3.04 4.78 -3.68
C TYR A 46 3.56 3.36 -3.82
N ALA A 47 4.89 3.25 -3.99
CA ALA A 47 5.65 2.02 -3.86
C ALA A 47 6.70 2.18 -2.76
N ARG A 48 6.57 1.44 -1.67
CA ARG A 48 7.60 1.34 -0.64
C ARG A 48 8.70 0.41 -1.12
N LEU A 49 9.94 0.88 -1.03
CA LEU A 49 11.09 0.09 -1.44
C LEU A 49 11.45 -0.90 -0.32
N HIS A 50 11.27 -2.18 -0.57
CA HIS A 50 11.64 -3.22 0.38
C HIS A 50 12.68 -4.15 -0.22
N ASP A 51 12.25 -5.09 -1.04
CA ASP A 51 13.16 -5.93 -1.82
C ASP A 51 13.23 -5.34 -3.22
N SER A 52 14.40 -5.04 -3.71
CA SER A 52 14.46 -4.57 -5.08
C SER A 52 14.04 -5.69 -6.02
N ALA A 53 12.95 -5.52 -6.70
CA ALA A 53 12.57 -6.37 -7.81
C ALA A 53 13.39 -6.00 -9.03
N PHE A 54 14.69 -6.16 -8.99
CA PHE A 54 15.49 -6.08 -10.20
C PHE A 54 15.28 -7.36 -11.00
N TYR A 55 14.19 -7.38 -11.76
CA TYR A 55 13.91 -8.48 -12.65
C TYR A 55 14.74 -8.34 -13.92
N GLY A 56 15.73 -9.17 -14.05
CA GLY A 56 16.56 -9.13 -15.23
C GLY A 56 17.80 -10.00 -15.16
N GLY A 57 17.99 -10.71 -14.06
CA GLY A 57 19.12 -11.62 -13.90
C GLY A 57 20.48 -10.95 -13.82
N TYR A 58 20.53 -9.62 -13.77
CA TYR A 58 21.79 -8.87 -13.69
C TYR A 58 22.17 -8.48 -12.25
N GLY A 59 21.61 -9.17 -11.29
CA GLY A 59 21.99 -9.06 -9.90
C GLY A 59 21.62 -7.73 -9.29
N GLY A 60 20.61 -7.67 -8.58
CA GLY A 60 20.15 -6.44 -7.97
C GLY A 60 19.16 -6.69 -6.85
N ASP A 61 19.06 -7.91 -6.36
CA ASP A 61 18.37 -8.16 -5.12
C ASP A 61 18.94 -7.23 -4.05
N LEU A 62 18.06 -6.52 -3.35
CA LEU A 62 18.42 -5.59 -2.27
C LEU A 62 19.20 -4.33 -2.71
N SER A 63 19.10 -3.92 -3.96
CA SER A 63 19.82 -2.76 -4.50
C SER A 63 19.50 -1.44 -3.78
N VAL A 64 18.33 -1.34 -3.14
CA VAL A 64 17.91 -0.15 -2.36
C VAL A 64 18.53 -0.08 -0.96
N ASP A 65 19.15 -1.14 -0.48
CA ASP A 65 19.75 -1.19 0.84
C ASP A 65 20.98 -0.29 0.93
N VAL A 66 21.11 0.43 2.04
CA VAL A 66 22.22 1.38 2.25
C VAL A 66 23.57 0.73 2.09
N HIS A 67 23.76 -0.49 2.61
CA HIS A 67 25.03 -1.21 2.50
C HIS A 67 25.30 -1.78 1.08
N ARG A 68 24.32 -1.79 0.21
CA ARG A 68 24.49 -2.15 -1.21
C ARG A 68 24.88 -0.94 -2.06
N ILE A 69 24.35 0.22 -1.71
CA ILE A 69 24.71 1.48 -2.34
C ILE A 69 26.08 1.95 -1.84
N PHE A 70 26.36 1.91 -0.54
CA PHE A 70 27.62 2.31 0.10
C PHE A 70 28.29 1.09 0.71
N ARG A 71 29.07 0.38 -0.10
CA ARG A 71 29.59 -0.97 0.25
C ARG A 71 30.74 -0.97 1.23
N ASN A 72 31.57 0.06 1.21
CA ASN A 72 32.72 0.19 2.12
C ASN A 72 32.42 1.27 3.17
N PHE A 73 31.99 0.85 4.36
CA PHE A 73 31.62 1.80 5.41
C PHE A 73 32.79 2.68 5.86
N ASP A 74 34.05 2.27 5.62
CA ASP A 74 35.25 3.04 5.99
C ASP A 74 35.64 4.09 4.90
N ALA A 75 35.02 4.05 3.72
CA ALA A 75 35.22 5.04 2.66
C ALA A 75 34.68 6.43 3.05
N ASP A 76 35.08 7.45 2.30
CA ASP A 76 34.58 8.82 2.48
C ASP A 76 33.12 8.92 2.04
N ALA A 77 32.25 9.38 2.94
CA ALA A 77 30.84 9.55 2.64
C ALA A 77 30.55 10.76 1.72
N ASP A 78 31.46 11.74 1.64
CA ASP A 78 31.31 12.91 0.79
C ASP A 78 31.83 12.66 -0.64
N ASP A 79 32.55 11.53 -0.89
CA ASP A 79 33.04 11.16 -2.21
C ASP A 79 31.99 10.38 -3.02
N PRO A 80 31.48 10.93 -4.16
CA PRO A 80 30.55 10.22 -5.03
C PRO A 80 31.04 8.85 -5.50
N ALA A 81 32.35 8.65 -5.65
CA ALA A 81 32.93 7.38 -6.04
C ALA A 81 32.78 6.25 -4.99
N SER A 82 32.37 6.58 -3.78
CA SER A 82 32.10 5.62 -2.72
C SER A 82 30.73 4.94 -2.87
N TYR A 83 29.88 5.41 -3.78
CA TYR A 83 28.50 4.96 -3.97
C TYR A 83 28.33 4.19 -5.28
N ILE A 84 27.42 3.21 -5.27
CA ILE A 84 27.00 2.44 -6.44
C ILE A 84 25.49 2.63 -6.56
N PHE A 85 25.06 3.59 -7.39
CA PHE A 85 23.67 3.96 -7.55
C PHE A 85 22.96 3.23 -8.70
N GLU A 86 23.68 2.80 -9.71
CA GLU A 86 23.12 2.39 -11.00
C GLU A 86 21.99 1.34 -10.92
N PRO A 87 22.08 0.27 -10.11
CA PRO A 87 20.98 -0.68 -9.99
C PRO A 87 19.74 -0.08 -9.35
N THR A 88 19.93 0.83 -8.38
CA THR A 88 18.85 1.53 -7.71
C THR A 88 18.23 2.59 -8.59
N ASP A 89 19.06 3.28 -9.40
CA ASP A 89 18.63 4.29 -10.38
C ASP A 89 17.67 3.70 -11.41
N GLU A 90 18.01 2.55 -11.98
CA GLU A 90 17.14 1.86 -12.93
C GLU A 90 15.80 1.48 -12.28
N TYR A 91 15.86 0.95 -11.07
CA TYR A 91 14.67 0.51 -10.35
C TYR A 91 13.73 1.68 -10.01
N LEU A 92 14.26 2.77 -9.43
CA LEU A 92 13.46 3.94 -9.08
C LEU A 92 12.91 4.65 -10.32
N SER A 93 13.70 4.70 -11.39
CA SER A 93 13.26 5.26 -12.69
C SER A 93 12.05 4.51 -13.26
N ASN A 94 12.01 3.19 -13.12
CA ASN A 94 10.87 2.38 -13.55
C ASN A 94 9.61 2.66 -12.71
N ILE A 95 9.74 2.83 -11.38
CA ILE A 95 8.61 3.20 -10.51
C ILE A 95 8.07 4.58 -10.89
N ALA A 96 8.96 5.56 -11.05
CA ALA A 96 8.58 6.92 -11.44
C ALA A 96 7.92 6.97 -12.83
N ALA A 97 8.46 6.21 -13.80
CA ALA A 97 7.89 6.10 -15.15
C ALA A 97 6.50 5.45 -15.18
N ALA A 98 6.18 4.60 -14.22
CA ALA A 98 4.83 4.05 -14.02
C ALA A 98 3.85 5.08 -13.43
N GLY A 99 4.32 6.28 -13.03
CA GLY A 99 3.50 7.29 -12.37
C GLY A 99 3.25 7.03 -10.88
N THR A 100 3.96 6.08 -10.29
CA THR A 100 3.87 5.73 -8.87
C THR A 100 4.88 6.55 -8.08
N ARG A 101 4.47 7.15 -6.96
CA ARG A 101 5.38 7.87 -6.07
C ARG A 101 6.23 6.89 -5.25
N ILE A 102 7.48 7.25 -5.03
CA ILE A 102 8.42 6.42 -4.28
C ILE A 102 8.28 6.73 -2.78
N PHE A 103 8.22 5.68 -1.97
CA PHE A 103 8.36 5.72 -0.52
C PHE A 103 9.67 4.98 -0.18
N TYR A 104 10.72 5.71 0.15
CA TYR A 104 12.06 5.14 0.27
C TYR A 104 12.31 4.59 1.68
N ARG A 105 12.58 3.29 1.80
CA ARG A 105 13.04 2.66 3.04
C ARG A 105 14.58 2.67 3.07
N LEU A 106 15.16 3.48 3.96
CA LEU A 106 16.58 3.48 4.29
C LEU A 106 16.89 2.33 5.26
N GLY A 107 18.00 1.64 5.08
CA GLY A 107 18.40 0.55 5.96
C GLY A 107 18.70 -0.73 5.21
N ALA A 108 18.24 -1.86 5.72
CA ALA A 108 18.41 -3.17 5.11
C ALA A 108 17.10 -3.96 5.09
N ALA A 109 16.88 -4.72 4.02
CA ALA A 109 15.78 -5.68 3.92
C ALA A 109 16.10 -6.96 4.74
N ILE A 110 15.08 -7.84 4.85
CA ILE A 110 15.29 -9.19 5.37
C ILE A 110 16.04 -9.99 4.30
N GLU A 111 17.35 -10.14 4.46
CA GLU A 111 18.14 -11.01 3.59
C GLU A 111 17.93 -12.47 3.95
N HIS A 112 17.50 -13.28 3.00
CA HIS A 112 17.24 -14.69 3.27
C HIS A 112 18.50 -15.52 3.48
N ASN A 113 19.60 -15.19 2.77
CA ASN A 113 20.83 -15.98 2.79
C ASN A 113 21.95 -15.35 3.63
N TYR A 114 22.07 -14.03 3.63
CA TYR A 114 23.13 -13.30 4.32
C TYR A 114 22.53 -12.13 5.11
N LYS A 115 23.02 -11.90 6.33
CA LYS A 115 22.57 -10.81 7.20
C LYS A 115 23.59 -9.68 7.28
N LEU A 116 24.20 -9.31 6.15
CA LEU A 116 25.33 -8.38 6.12
C LEU A 116 24.96 -6.96 6.53
N GLY A 117 23.80 -6.47 6.12
CA GLY A 117 23.36 -5.10 6.38
C GLY A 117 22.60 -4.90 7.69
N THR A 118 22.38 -5.96 8.47
CA THR A 118 21.52 -5.93 9.67
C THR A 118 22.28 -5.77 10.99
N TYR A 119 23.58 -5.64 10.96
CA TYR A 119 24.38 -5.27 12.14
C TYR A 119 24.25 -3.78 12.46
N PRO A 120 24.32 -3.39 13.76
CA PRO A 120 24.43 -1.98 14.11
C PRO A 120 25.59 -1.31 13.38
N PRO A 121 25.38 -0.15 12.74
CA PRO A 121 26.47 0.61 12.12
C PRO A 121 27.56 0.98 13.15
N LYS A 122 28.83 0.91 12.77
CA LYS A 122 29.96 1.30 13.65
C LYS A 122 29.89 2.75 14.10
N ASP A 123 29.31 3.63 13.28
CA ASP A 123 29.12 5.06 13.52
C ASP A 123 27.74 5.49 12.99
N TYR A 124 26.83 5.81 13.90
CA TYR A 124 25.46 6.18 13.60
C TYR A 124 25.36 7.50 12.84
N LEU A 125 26.22 8.47 13.14
CA LEU A 125 26.24 9.74 12.44
C LEU A 125 26.76 9.59 11.02
N LYS A 126 27.79 8.76 10.81
CA LYS A 126 28.27 8.45 9.46
C LYS A 126 27.22 7.74 8.61
N TRP A 127 26.49 6.80 9.22
CA TRP A 127 25.36 6.16 8.54
C TRP A 127 24.30 7.19 8.09
N ALA A 128 23.96 8.13 8.97
CA ALA A 128 23.02 9.20 8.64
C ALA A 128 23.54 10.12 7.52
N LYS A 129 24.85 10.41 7.47
CA LYS A 129 25.50 11.17 6.37
C LYS A 129 25.43 10.41 5.05
N ILE A 130 25.65 9.09 5.07
CA ILE A 130 25.48 8.25 3.87
C ILE A 130 24.04 8.35 3.37
N CYS A 131 23.05 8.26 4.27
CA CYS A 131 21.65 8.44 3.91
C CYS A 131 21.33 9.85 3.40
N GLU A 132 21.97 10.90 3.94
CA GLU A 132 21.85 12.26 3.38
C GLU A 132 22.24 12.30 1.92
N HIS A 133 23.34 11.67 1.52
CA HIS A 133 23.79 11.64 0.13
C HIS A 133 22.90 10.80 -0.77
N ILE A 134 22.30 9.72 -0.26
CA ILE A 134 21.26 8.97 -0.98
C ILE A 134 20.03 9.87 -1.23
N ILE A 135 19.57 10.62 -0.23
CA ILE A 135 18.47 11.58 -0.39
C ILE A 135 18.82 12.65 -1.42
N ARG A 136 20.02 13.23 -1.34
CA ARG A 136 20.49 14.25 -2.30
C ARG A 136 20.62 13.73 -3.71
N HIS A 137 21.04 12.45 -3.87
CA HIS A 137 21.13 11.82 -5.17
C HIS A 137 19.75 11.75 -5.85
N TYR A 138 18.72 11.31 -5.13
CA TYR A 138 17.38 11.14 -5.71
C TYR A 138 16.51 12.40 -5.72
N ASN A 139 16.82 13.40 -4.90
CA ASN A 139 16.01 14.61 -4.81
C ASN A 139 16.71 15.90 -5.24
N GLU A 140 18.03 15.95 -5.23
CA GLU A 140 18.82 17.18 -5.49
C GLU A 140 19.85 17.02 -6.63
N GLY A 141 19.89 15.86 -7.28
CA GLY A 141 20.79 15.59 -8.43
C GLY A 141 22.26 15.38 -8.04
N TRP A 142 22.59 15.18 -6.77
CA TRP A 142 23.97 14.90 -6.34
C TRP A 142 24.52 13.64 -7.02
N ALA A 143 25.83 13.65 -7.38
CA ALA A 143 26.50 12.53 -8.05
C ALA A 143 25.83 12.12 -9.39
N ASN A 144 25.42 13.09 -10.21
CA ASN A 144 24.64 12.88 -11.44
C ASN A 144 23.29 12.17 -11.22
N GLY A 145 22.66 12.42 -10.08
CA GLY A 145 21.41 11.80 -9.68
C GLY A 145 20.16 12.45 -10.27
N PHE A 146 19.06 12.38 -9.54
CA PHE A 146 17.71 12.67 -10.00
C PHE A 146 17.04 13.77 -9.19
N PHE A 147 15.86 14.20 -9.65
CA PHE A 147 14.96 15.13 -8.98
C PHE A 147 13.57 14.51 -8.87
N PHE A 148 13.48 13.31 -8.29
CA PHE A 148 12.21 12.58 -8.18
C PHE A 148 11.22 13.21 -7.19
N GLY A 149 11.69 14.06 -6.27
CA GLY A 149 10.83 14.68 -5.26
C GLY A 149 10.26 13.65 -4.28
N ILE A 150 11.06 12.68 -3.89
CA ILE A 150 10.64 11.66 -2.91
C ILE A 150 10.35 12.35 -1.59
N GLU A 151 9.10 12.23 -1.13
CA GLU A 151 8.60 12.89 0.07
C GLU A 151 8.87 12.08 1.33
N TYR A 152 8.65 10.74 1.27
CA TYR A 152 8.73 9.83 2.41
C TYR A 152 10.05 9.07 2.45
N TRP A 153 10.72 9.18 3.60
CA TRP A 153 11.99 8.50 3.89
C TRP A 153 11.86 7.76 5.22
N GLU A 154 11.78 6.45 5.14
CA GLU A 154 11.64 5.57 6.30
C GLU A 154 12.99 5.10 6.79
N ILE A 155 13.21 5.17 8.10
CA ILE A 155 14.44 4.67 8.73
C ILE A 155 14.21 3.26 9.21
N TRP A 156 14.89 2.31 8.57
CA TRP A 156 14.98 0.89 8.89
C TRP A 156 13.75 0.06 8.51
N ASN A 157 13.75 -1.23 8.97
CA ASN A 157 12.73 -2.24 8.76
C ASN A 157 12.78 -3.28 9.87
N GLU A 158 11.68 -3.53 10.57
CA GLU A 158 11.45 -4.67 11.47
C GLU A 158 12.58 -4.95 12.47
N PHE A 159 13.10 -3.93 13.13
CA PHE A 159 14.16 -4.12 14.14
C PHE A 159 13.76 -5.08 15.26
N ASP A 160 12.46 -5.25 15.50
CA ASP A 160 11.82 -6.08 16.51
C ASP A 160 11.45 -7.48 16.01
N CYS A 161 11.69 -7.79 14.74
CA CYS A 161 11.45 -9.13 14.19
C CYS A 161 12.30 -10.17 14.91
N ARG A 162 11.68 -11.31 15.25
CA ARG A 162 12.33 -12.42 15.96
C ARG A 162 12.11 -13.74 15.25
N ASN A 163 13.17 -14.49 15.08
CA ASN A 163 13.11 -15.89 14.69
C ASN A 163 12.66 -16.79 15.85
N GLN A 164 12.28 -18.02 15.55
CA GLN A 164 11.88 -19.01 16.56
C GLN A 164 13.01 -19.34 17.57
N ASP A 165 14.27 -19.20 17.17
CA ASP A 165 15.45 -19.39 18.02
C ASP A 165 15.78 -18.17 18.89
N GLY A 166 14.98 -17.09 18.78
CA GLY A 166 15.16 -15.83 19.51
C GLY A 166 16.17 -14.87 18.87
N SER A 167 16.77 -15.20 17.74
CA SER A 167 17.63 -14.29 16.99
C SER A 167 16.81 -13.18 16.28
N HIS A 168 17.46 -12.04 16.04
CA HIS A 168 16.87 -10.88 15.37
C HIS A 168 17.38 -10.77 13.93
N PRO A 169 16.61 -11.18 12.92
CA PRO A 169 17.10 -11.24 11.53
C PRO A 169 17.28 -9.85 10.89
N CYS A 170 16.57 -8.81 11.37
CA CYS A 170 16.57 -7.50 10.75
C CYS A 170 17.40 -6.46 11.51
N TRP A 171 17.76 -6.73 12.76
CA TRP A 171 18.67 -5.92 13.58
C TRP A 171 19.42 -6.81 14.57
N GLN A 172 20.71 -7.01 14.35
CA GLN A 172 21.55 -7.88 15.17
C GLN A 172 22.18 -7.16 16.38
N GLY A 173 21.42 -6.28 16.99
CA GLY A 173 21.71 -5.57 18.22
C GLY A 173 20.52 -5.62 19.16
N THR A 174 20.61 -4.89 20.27
CA THR A 174 19.51 -4.75 21.22
C THR A 174 18.48 -3.71 20.75
N PHE A 175 17.28 -3.74 21.29
CA PHE A 175 16.26 -2.70 21.02
C PHE A 175 16.71 -1.32 21.47
N SER A 176 17.47 -1.23 22.57
CA SER A 176 18.02 0.03 23.04
C SER A 176 19.07 0.60 22.10
N GLU A 177 19.96 -0.22 21.56
CA GLU A 177 20.93 0.20 20.53
C GLU A 177 20.24 0.68 19.26
N PHE A 178 19.15 -0.01 18.85
CA PHE A 178 18.34 0.44 17.72
C PHE A 178 17.71 1.82 17.98
N ALA A 179 17.14 2.02 19.15
CA ALA A 179 16.52 3.28 19.52
C ALA A 179 17.54 4.44 19.54
N GLU A 180 18.75 4.23 20.05
CA GLU A 180 19.83 5.22 19.99
C GLU A 180 20.28 5.51 18.56
N PHE A 181 20.46 4.48 17.74
CA PHE A 181 20.74 4.61 16.31
C PHE A 181 19.67 5.42 15.58
N TYR A 182 18.38 5.06 15.77
CA TYR A 182 17.27 5.75 15.16
C TYR A 182 17.20 7.22 15.57
N SER A 183 17.40 7.51 16.87
CA SER A 183 17.42 8.87 17.39
C SER A 183 18.48 9.75 16.70
N VAL A 184 19.70 9.23 16.53
CA VAL A 184 20.77 9.95 15.84
C VAL A 184 20.41 10.18 14.37
N ALA A 185 19.98 9.16 13.67
CA ALA A 185 19.67 9.22 12.25
C ALA A 185 18.49 10.17 11.97
N ALA A 186 17.38 10.02 12.70
CA ALA A 186 16.17 10.82 12.48
C ALA A 186 16.40 12.30 12.74
N ARG A 187 17.08 12.65 13.85
CA ARG A 187 17.40 14.06 14.16
C ARG A 187 18.35 14.66 13.13
N TYR A 188 19.35 13.91 12.70
CA TYR A 188 20.28 14.38 11.68
C TYR A 188 19.57 14.65 10.35
N LEU A 189 18.86 13.66 9.84
CA LEU A 189 18.15 13.75 8.55
C LEU A 189 17.07 14.82 8.57
N LYS A 190 16.27 14.90 9.64
CA LYS A 190 15.26 15.96 9.76
C LYS A 190 15.87 17.36 9.85
N GLY A 191 17.02 17.49 10.49
CA GLY A 191 17.78 18.76 10.54
C GLY A 191 18.30 19.18 9.15
N ARG A 192 18.69 18.23 8.30
CA ARG A 192 19.16 18.50 6.91
C ARG A 192 18.00 18.73 5.95
N PHE A 193 16.88 18.02 6.12
CA PHE A 193 15.73 18.03 5.23
C PHE A 193 14.42 18.29 6.00
N PRO A 194 14.22 19.51 6.55
CA PRO A 194 13.04 19.81 7.38
C PRO A 194 11.72 19.68 6.63
N HIS A 195 11.74 19.78 5.30
CA HIS A 195 10.56 19.69 4.43
C HIS A 195 10.19 18.25 4.04
N LEU A 196 11.09 17.28 4.21
CA LEU A 196 10.82 15.87 3.91
C LEU A 196 10.15 15.18 5.09
N ARG A 197 9.39 14.13 4.81
CA ARG A 197 8.78 13.28 5.82
C ARG A 197 9.75 12.17 6.22
N ILE A 198 10.29 12.30 7.43
CA ILE A 198 11.21 11.32 8.03
C ILE A 198 10.46 10.56 9.10
N GLY A 199 10.43 9.23 9.02
CA GLY A 199 9.68 8.39 9.96
C GLY A 199 10.14 6.93 9.95
N GLY A 200 9.30 6.07 10.44
CA GLY A 200 9.53 4.63 10.64
C GLY A 200 8.96 4.19 12.00
N PRO A 201 9.52 3.19 12.64
CA PRO A 201 10.64 2.31 12.26
C PRO A 201 10.23 1.03 11.54
N ALA A 202 8.99 0.95 11.02
CA ALA A 202 8.42 -0.27 10.45
C ALA A 202 8.44 -1.45 11.46
N PHE A 203 7.71 -1.30 12.55
CA PHE A 203 7.59 -2.38 13.55
C PHE A 203 7.08 -3.67 12.90
N ALA A 204 7.76 -4.79 13.10
CA ALA A 204 7.27 -6.11 12.69
C ALA A 204 5.98 -6.48 13.43
N SER A 205 5.85 -6.03 14.68
CA SER A 205 4.65 -6.28 15.49
C SER A 205 4.37 -5.13 16.46
N ILE A 206 3.26 -4.44 16.23
CA ILE A 206 2.76 -3.41 17.17
C ILE A 206 2.29 -3.99 18.52
N TRP A 207 2.28 -5.33 18.65
CA TRP A 207 1.95 -6.04 19.87
C TRP A 207 3.19 -6.34 20.75
N ASP A 208 4.41 -6.08 20.26
CA ASP A 208 5.64 -6.22 21.07
C ASP A 208 5.82 -5.00 21.98
N GLU A 209 5.25 -5.10 23.18
CA GLU A 209 5.34 -4.02 24.18
C GLU A 209 6.77 -3.71 24.59
N ALA A 210 7.66 -4.71 24.63
CA ALA A 210 9.05 -4.51 25.02
C ALA A 210 9.82 -3.72 23.96
N ALA A 211 9.61 -4.02 22.69
CA ALA A 211 10.20 -3.28 21.58
C ALA A 211 9.67 -1.83 21.53
N ALA A 212 8.34 -1.66 21.65
CA ALA A 212 7.71 -0.34 21.67
C ALA A 212 8.23 0.52 22.85
N ASP A 213 8.28 -0.05 24.05
CA ASP A 213 8.74 0.67 25.25
C ASP A 213 10.23 1.09 25.13
N ALA A 214 11.11 0.18 24.70
CA ALA A 214 12.51 0.50 24.48
C ALA A 214 12.71 1.61 23.45
N PHE A 215 11.96 1.55 22.34
CA PHE A 215 12.02 2.54 21.28
C PHE A 215 11.50 3.89 21.74
N PHE A 216 10.26 3.98 22.19
CA PHE A 216 9.62 5.27 22.51
C PHE A 216 10.20 5.96 23.74
N LYS A 217 10.81 5.26 24.68
CA LYS A 217 11.54 5.89 25.81
C LYS A 217 12.69 6.78 25.30
N VAL A 218 13.48 6.28 24.35
CA VAL A 218 14.59 7.06 23.76
C VAL A 218 14.03 8.20 22.90
N MET A 219 13.00 7.93 22.09
CA MET A 219 12.39 8.94 21.22
C MET A 219 11.88 10.12 22.03
N ARG A 220 11.25 9.88 23.17
CA ARG A 220 10.77 10.94 24.08
C ARG A 220 11.91 11.65 24.81
N ARG A 221 12.90 10.90 25.30
CA ARG A 221 14.08 11.46 25.95
C ARG A 221 14.79 12.48 25.07
N ASP A 222 14.96 12.15 23.79
CA ASP A 222 15.73 12.94 22.82
C ASP A 222 14.87 13.91 22.01
N ASN A 223 13.57 13.95 22.26
CA ASN A 223 12.59 14.73 21.50
C ASN A 223 12.74 14.51 19.98
N VAL A 224 12.79 13.22 19.57
CA VAL A 224 12.97 12.83 18.18
C VAL A 224 11.74 13.22 17.35
N PRO A 225 11.91 13.91 16.21
CA PRO A 225 10.80 14.24 15.34
C PRO A 225 10.32 13.00 14.58
N PHE A 226 8.99 12.83 14.47
CA PHE A 226 8.33 11.88 13.61
C PHE A 226 7.32 12.59 12.72
N ASP A 227 7.44 12.44 11.41
CA ASP A 227 6.40 12.86 10.47
C ASP A 227 5.38 11.75 10.26
N PHE A 228 5.79 10.49 10.38
CA PHE A 228 4.92 9.31 10.35
C PHE A 228 5.49 8.19 11.23
N LEU A 229 4.61 7.30 11.66
CA LEU A 229 4.93 6.03 12.32
C LEU A 229 4.44 4.88 11.46
N SER A 230 5.30 3.87 11.26
CA SER A 230 5.01 2.73 10.41
C SER A 230 5.11 1.40 11.15
N TYR A 231 4.31 0.44 10.72
CA TYR A 231 4.23 -0.90 11.30
C TYR A 231 3.71 -1.91 10.28
N HIS A 232 3.89 -3.19 10.57
CA HIS A 232 3.50 -4.32 9.75
C HIS A 232 2.45 -5.17 10.44
N ALA A 233 1.68 -5.90 9.64
CA ALA A 233 0.74 -6.88 10.15
C ALA A 233 0.32 -7.88 9.07
N TYR A 234 0.43 -9.17 9.39
CA TYR A 234 -0.06 -10.26 8.55
C TYR A 234 -1.22 -10.95 9.26
N MET A 235 -2.34 -11.11 8.58
CA MET A 235 -3.59 -11.60 9.19
C MET A 235 -4.53 -12.22 8.16
N SER A 236 -5.54 -12.96 8.61
CA SER A 236 -6.51 -13.61 7.71
C SER A 236 -7.94 -13.12 7.87
N THR A 237 -8.21 -12.19 8.81
CA THR A 237 -9.57 -11.69 9.04
C THR A 237 -9.62 -10.16 9.08
N VAL A 238 -10.74 -9.60 8.63
CA VAL A 238 -11.01 -8.16 8.71
C VAL A 238 -11.07 -7.67 10.17
N LYS A 239 -11.54 -8.53 11.09
CA LYS A 239 -11.51 -8.23 12.53
C LYS A 239 -10.08 -8.03 13.02
N SER A 240 -9.15 -8.92 12.68
CA SER A 240 -7.74 -8.78 13.07
C SER A 240 -7.11 -7.51 12.48
N PHE A 241 -7.52 -7.10 11.27
CA PHE A 241 -7.10 -5.83 10.69
C PHE A 241 -7.55 -4.65 11.55
N ARG A 242 -8.85 -4.59 11.91
CA ARG A 242 -9.38 -3.52 12.78
C ARG A 242 -8.70 -3.52 14.15
N ASP A 243 -8.51 -4.68 14.76
CA ASP A 243 -7.87 -4.83 16.08
C ASP A 243 -6.41 -4.32 16.03
N THR A 244 -5.69 -4.60 14.95
CA THR A 244 -4.29 -4.15 14.76
C THR A 244 -4.21 -2.62 14.59
N VAL A 245 -5.09 -2.02 13.80
CA VAL A 245 -5.16 -0.56 13.66
C VAL A 245 -5.50 0.10 15.00
N ALA A 246 -6.45 -0.46 15.74
CA ALA A 246 -6.81 0.03 17.09
C ALA A 246 -5.65 -0.10 18.08
N GLN A 247 -4.90 -1.20 18.05
CA GLN A 247 -3.71 -1.40 18.88
C GLN A 247 -2.61 -0.40 18.54
N ALA A 248 -2.35 -0.14 17.28
CA ALA A 248 -1.38 0.87 16.84
C ALA A 248 -1.75 2.25 17.39
N ASN A 249 -3.02 2.66 17.26
CA ASN A 249 -3.52 3.91 17.83
C ASN A 249 -3.34 3.98 19.35
N LYS A 250 -3.62 2.90 20.06
CA LYS A 250 -3.45 2.81 21.51
C LYS A 250 -1.98 2.98 21.89
N VAL A 251 -1.06 2.23 21.25
CA VAL A 251 0.37 2.29 21.54
C VAL A 251 0.91 3.69 21.24
N PHE A 252 0.68 4.22 20.05
CA PHE A 252 1.21 5.54 19.67
C PHE A 252 0.66 6.67 20.54
N SER A 253 -0.62 6.60 20.92
CA SER A 253 -1.22 7.58 21.82
C SER A 253 -0.64 7.52 23.22
N ALA A 254 -0.35 6.33 23.76
CA ALA A 254 0.25 6.15 25.08
C ALA A 254 1.63 6.82 25.20
N TYR A 255 2.38 6.88 24.10
CA TYR A 255 3.68 7.57 24.06
C TYR A 255 3.61 9.02 23.57
N GLY A 256 2.41 9.56 23.30
CA GLY A 256 2.22 10.96 22.90
C GLY A 256 2.21 11.22 21.40
N TYR A 257 2.21 10.15 20.57
CA TYR A 257 2.25 10.22 19.10
C TYR A 257 0.90 9.93 18.43
N GLY A 258 -0.21 10.03 19.15
CA GLY A 258 -1.55 9.71 18.63
C GLY A 258 -2.01 10.53 17.42
N LYS A 259 -1.41 11.72 17.19
CA LYS A 259 -1.70 12.60 16.06
C LYS A 259 -0.71 12.45 14.89
N THR A 260 0.35 11.68 15.07
CA THR A 260 1.33 11.41 14.02
C THR A 260 0.70 10.54 12.94
N GLU A 261 1.04 10.77 11.67
CA GLU A 261 0.57 9.96 10.55
C GLU A 261 0.91 8.49 10.75
N LYS A 262 -0.05 7.59 10.51
CA LYS A 262 0.05 6.15 10.76
C LYS A 262 -0.02 5.38 9.47
N ILE A 263 1.00 4.58 9.22
CA ILE A 263 1.14 3.82 7.98
C ILE A 263 1.30 2.34 8.30
N LEU A 264 0.33 1.52 7.89
CA LEU A 264 0.50 0.07 7.85
C LEU A 264 1.15 -0.28 6.51
N ASN A 265 2.48 -0.28 6.50
CA ASN A 265 3.24 -0.28 5.27
C ASN A 265 3.80 -1.64 4.84
N GLU A 266 3.36 -2.70 5.53
CA GLU A 266 3.55 -4.07 5.07
C GLU A 266 2.43 -4.96 5.61
N TRP A 267 1.62 -5.53 4.72
CA TRP A 267 0.51 -6.40 5.11
C TRP A 267 0.10 -7.32 3.95
N ASN A 268 -0.44 -8.47 4.30
CA ASN A 268 -1.06 -9.40 3.36
C ASN A 268 -1.97 -10.39 4.11
N TYR A 269 -2.66 -11.25 3.35
CA TYR A 269 -3.40 -12.37 3.91
C TYR A 269 -2.43 -13.46 4.38
N VAL A 270 -2.35 -13.71 5.66
CA VAL A 270 -1.59 -14.83 6.24
C VAL A 270 -2.42 -15.47 7.34
N LYS A 271 -2.80 -16.74 7.15
CA LYS A 271 -3.56 -17.52 8.15
C LYS A 271 -2.67 -18.07 9.25
N GLY A 272 -1.39 -18.22 8.99
CA GLY A 272 -0.39 -18.64 9.95
C GLY A 272 0.94 -19.02 9.30
N TRP A 273 1.96 -19.18 10.14
CA TRP A 273 3.36 -19.38 9.75
C TRP A 273 3.82 -20.83 9.83
N THR A 274 2.97 -21.79 10.24
CA THR A 274 3.29 -23.21 10.09
C THR A 274 3.30 -23.61 8.62
N ALA A 275 4.05 -24.61 8.21
CA ALA A 275 4.25 -24.96 6.81
C ALA A 275 2.94 -25.16 6.03
N ASP A 276 1.90 -25.73 6.64
CA ASP A 276 0.60 -25.96 5.97
C ASP A 276 -0.23 -24.68 5.86
N LEU A 277 -0.30 -23.88 6.94
CA LEU A 277 -1.01 -22.60 6.93
C LEU A 277 -0.31 -21.58 6.04
N TRP A 278 1.01 -21.62 5.98
CA TRP A 278 1.79 -20.80 5.07
C TRP A 278 1.49 -21.13 3.60
N ARG A 279 1.55 -22.41 3.22
CA ARG A 279 1.19 -22.84 1.85
C ARG A 279 -0.26 -22.52 1.49
N TYR A 280 -1.17 -22.64 2.47
CA TYR A 280 -2.55 -22.23 2.30
C TYR A 280 -2.64 -20.72 2.02
N SER A 281 -1.95 -19.90 2.80
CA SER A 281 -1.92 -18.44 2.64
C SER A 281 -1.43 -18.03 1.25
N LEU A 282 -0.27 -18.56 0.81
CA LEU A 282 0.31 -18.29 -0.50
C LEU A 282 -0.62 -18.63 -1.67
N ARG A 283 -1.44 -19.68 -1.54
CA ARG A 283 -2.46 -20.02 -2.54
C ARG A 283 -3.64 -19.07 -2.48
N THR A 284 -4.09 -18.73 -1.27
CA THR A 284 -5.22 -17.84 -1.03
C THR A 284 -4.96 -16.44 -1.59
N GLU A 285 -3.76 -15.90 -1.39
CA GLU A 285 -3.36 -14.59 -1.91
C GLU A 285 -3.55 -14.47 -3.42
N LYS A 286 -3.30 -15.55 -4.17
CA LYS A 286 -3.38 -15.59 -5.64
C LYS A 286 -4.80 -15.72 -6.18
N GLY A 287 -5.75 -16.06 -5.31
CA GLY A 287 -7.14 -16.32 -5.67
C GLY A 287 -8.11 -15.20 -5.33
N LEU A 288 -9.38 -15.48 -5.57
CA LEU A 288 -10.47 -14.53 -5.32
C LEU A 288 -10.62 -14.19 -3.83
N LYS A 289 -10.41 -15.16 -2.92
CA LYS A 289 -10.45 -14.94 -1.48
C LYS A 289 -9.42 -13.90 -1.01
N GLY A 290 -8.16 -14.00 -1.48
CA GLY A 290 -7.12 -13.01 -1.18
C GLY A 290 -7.43 -11.63 -1.77
N ALA A 291 -7.99 -11.59 -2.97
CA ALA A 291 -8.44 -10.36 -3.62
C ALA A 291 -9.56 -9.67 -2.83
N SER A 292 -10.54 -10.46 -2.37
CA SER A 292 -11.64 -9.97 -1.53
C SER A 292 -11.15 -9.45 -0.17
N PHE A 293 -10.20 -10.18 0.47
CA PHE A 293 -9.54 -9.71 1.69
C PHE A 293 -8.86 -8.36 1.48
N ALA A 294 -8.13 -8.20 0.37
CA ALA A 294 -7.48 -6.94 0.06
C ALA A 294 -8.50 -5.81 -0.14
N ALA A 295 -9.57 -6.02 -0.89
CA ALA A 295 -10.64 -5.04 -1.07
C ALA A 295 -11.31 -4.67 0.27
N ALA A 296 -11.56 -5.65 1.14
CA ALA A 296 -12.14 -5.44 2.47
C ALA A 296 -11.21 -4.59 3.36
N CYS A 297 -9.92 -4.92 3.43
CA CYS A 297 -8.95 -4.16 4.22
C CYS A 297 -8.77 -2.72 3.70
N MET A 298 -8.75 -2.50 2.38
CA MET A 298 -8.71 -1.15 1.81
C MET A 298 -9.95 -0.33 2.18
N ALA A 299 -11.15 -0.94 2.14
CA ALA A 299 -12.39 -0.28 2.53
C ALA A 299 -12.41 0.07 4.03
N GLU A 300 -11.96 -0.83 4.89
CA GLU A 300 -11.86 -0.59 6.34
C GLU A 300 -10.77 0.44 6.68
N GLY A 301 -9.61 0.38 6.00
CA GLY A 301 -8.54 1.36 6.14
C GLY A 301 -9.01 2.78 5.82
N GLN A 302 -9.83 2.94 4.75
CA GLN A 302 -10.41 4.23 4.39
C GLN A 302 -11.22 4.86 5.54
N ARG A 303 -11.91 4.06 6.34
CA ARG A 303 -12.77 4.52 7.45
C ARG A 303 -12.08 4.56 8.81
N SER A 304 -10.86 4.07 8.91
CA SER A 304 -10.07 4.01 10.15
C SER A 304 -9.19 5.25 10.33
N ASP A 305 -8.46 5.29 11.45
CA ASP A 305 -7.44 6.32 11.72
C ASP A 305 -6.10 6.05 10.99
N LEU A 306 -6.07 5.07 10.09
CA LEU A 306 -4.92 4.79 9.24
C LEU A 306 -4.84 5.84 8.13
N ASP A 307 -3.64 6.33 7.82
CA ASP A 307 -3.42 7.33 6.77
C ASP A 307 -2.98 6.71 5.45
N MET A 308 -2.26 5.58 5.49
CA MET A 308 -1.80 4.85 4.30
C MET A 308 -1.72 3.35 4.58
N LEU A 309 -1.99 2.55 3.55
CA LEU A 309 -1.94 1.09 3.59
C LEU A 309 -1.12 0.59 2.39
N MET A 310 -0.04 -0.19 2.63
CA MET A 310 0.89 -0.63 1.59
C MET A 310 1.01 -2.15 1.56
N TYR A 311 0.44 -2.75 0.53
CA TYR A 311 0.38 -4.21 0.35
C TYR A 311 1.77 -4.82 0.11
N TYR A 312 2.11 -5.90 0.78
CA TYR A 312 3.31 -6.68 0.53
C TYR A 312 2.94 -7.95 -0.25
N ASP A 313 3.29 -8.13 -1.56
CA ASP A 313 3.92 -7.05 -2.30
C ASP A 313 3.44 -7.06 -3.76
N ALA A 314 3.82 -6.07 -4.55
CA ALA A 314 3.51 -6.03 -5.99
C ALA A 314 4.59 -6.71 -6.85
N ARG A 315 5.70 -7.11 -6.27
CA ARG A 315 6.74 -7.89 -6.94
C ARG A 315 6.22 -9.30 -7.23
N PRO A 316 6.41 -9.87 -8.43
CA PRO A 316 6.07 -11.25 -8.73
C PRO A 316 6.91 -12.24 -7.90
N CYS A 317 6.43 -12.61 -6.73
CA CYS A 317 7.06 -13.52 -5.79
C CYS A 317 6.05 -14.44 -5.09
N GLY A 318 6.49 -15.25 -4.13
CA GLY A 318 5.61 -16.15 -3.39
C GLY A 318 4.44 -15.47 -2.70
N MET A 319 4.67 -14.33 -2.04
CA MET A 319 3.68 -13.54 -1.30
C MET A 319 2.92 -12.52 -2.17
N ASN A 320 2.83 -12.70 -3.45
CA ASN A 320 2.18 -11.77 -4.36
C ASN A 320 0.83 -12.31 -4.82
N GLY A 321 -0.22 -11.54 -4.60
CA GLY A 321 -1.58 -11.80 -5.11
C GLY A 321 -1.98 -10.91 -6.28
N LEU A 322 -1.07 -10.07 -6.82
CA LEU A 322 -1.38 -9.09 -7.86
C LEU A 322 -0.97 -9.55 -9.26
N PHE A 323 0.18 -10.22 -9.38
CA PHE A 323 0.73 -10.69 -10.64
C PHE A 323 1.22 -12.12 -10.55
N ASP A 324 0.99 -12.88 -11.60
CA ASP A 324 1.53 -14.24 -11.73
C ASP A 324 3.05 -14.23 -11.76
N THR A 325 3.69 -15.21 -11.10
CA THR A 325 5.15 -15.25 -10.97
C THR A 325 5.87 -15.67 -12.24
N ASP A 326 5.19 -16.41 -13.12
CA ASP A 326 5.81 -16.97 -14.33
C ASP A 326 5.51 -16.11 -15.57
N PHE A 327 4.24 -15.72 -15.72
CA PHE A 327 3.76 -14.98 -16.91
C PHE A 327 3.60 -13.48 -16.65
N LEU A 328 3.73 -13.03 -15.41
CA LEU A 328 3.61 -11.62 -14.99
C LEU A 328 2.24 -11.00 -15.31
N GLN A 329 1.21 -11.84 -15.48
CA GLN A 329 -0.13 -11.40 -15.80
C GLN A 329 -0.92 -11.02 -14.54
N PRO A 330 -1.89 -10.10 -14.64
CA PRO A 330 -2.76 -9.75 -13.52
C PRO A 330 -3.54 -10.93 -12.95
N LEU A 331 -3.47 -11.09 -11.62
CA LEU A 331 -4.30 -12.01 -10.83
C LEU A 331 -5.55 -11.29 -10.32
N LYS A 332 -6.43 -12.01 -9.59
CA LYS A 332 -7.68 -11.42 -9.05
C LYS A 332 -7.43 -10.23 -8.12
N GLY A 333 -6.37 -10.26 -7.32
CA GLY A 333 -5.98 -9.15 -6.43
C GLY A 333 -5.71 -7.85 -7.17
N TYR A 334 -5.09 -7.90 -8.33
CA TYR A 334 -4.85 -6.72 -9.18
C TYR A 334 -6.12 -5.91 -9.43
N TYR A 335 -7.24 -6.58 -9.70
CA TYR A 335 -8.51 -5.91 -10.02
C TYR A 335 -9.16 -5.28 -8.78
N ALA A 336 -8.89 -5.78 -7.56
CA ALA A 336 -9.28 -5.11 -6.32
C ALA A 336 -8.57 -3.77 -6.17
N PHE A 337 -7.25 -3.73 -6.44
CA PHE A 337 -6.47 -2.49 -6.40
C PHE A 337 -6.86 -1.52 -7.50
N LYS A 338 -7.09 -1.99 -8.72
CA LYS A 338 -7.59 -1.17 -9.85
C LYS A 338 -8.95 -0.57 -9.54
N ALA A 339 -9.87 -1.34 -8.93
CA ALA A 339 -11.17 -0.84 -8.48
C ALA A 339 -11.02 0.24 -7.40
N PHE A 340 -10.11 0.09 -6.45
CA PHE A 340 -9.85 1.11 -5.45
C PHE A 340 -9.18 2.37 -6.05
N SER A 341 -8.28 2.21 -7.02
CA SER A 341 -7.72 3.33 -7.79
C SER A 341 -8.81 4.16 -8.45
N ALA A 342 -9.82 3.51 -9.01
CA ALA A 342 -10.97 4.19 -9.60
C ALA A 342 -11.74 5.05 -8.59
N LEU A 343 -11.80 4.67 -7.29
CA LEU A 343 -12.35 5.55 -6.26
C LEU A 343 -11.45 6.75 -6.00
N ARG A 344 -10.12 6.53 -5.94
CA ARG A 344 -9.16 7.60 -5.67
C ARG A 344 -9.16 8.69 -6.75
N GLU A 345 -9.41 8.33 -8.01
CA GLU A 345 -9.57 9.30 -9.12
C GLU A 345 -10.66 10.33 -8.85
N LEU A 346 -11.72 9.96 -8.11
CA LEU A 346 -12.81 10.87 -7.76
C LEU A 346 -12.48 11.78 -6.57
N GLY A 347 -11.49 11.46 -5.80
CA GLY A 347 -10.85 12.30 -4.79
C GLY A 347 -11.61 12.43 -3.46
N THR A 348 -12.93 12.39 -3.42
CA THR A 348 -13.71 12.62 -2.19
C THR A 348 -14.45 11.37 -1.77
N CYS A 349 -14.19 10.90 -0.54
CA CYS A 349 -14.91 9.78 0.09
C CYS A 349 -16.34 10.20 0.43
N ALA A 350 -17.31 9.31 0.20
CA ALA A 350 -18.71 9.46 0.55
C ALA A 350 -19.13 8.48 1.64
N ARG A 351 -20.13 8.87 2.45
CA ARG A 351 -20.63 8.04 3.56
C ARG A 351 -21.16 6.71 3.04
N THR A 352 -20.73 5.64 3.71
CA THR A 352 -21.12 4.27 3.41
C THR A 352 -21.38 3.50 4.70
N GLU A 353 -22.52 2.82 4.79
CA GLU A 353 -22.93 2.03 5.95
C GLU A 353 -23.32 0.61 5.55
N THR A 354 -22.89 -0.37 6.30
CA THR A 354 -23.19 -1.79 6.10
C THR A 354 -23.82 -2.38 7.34
N GLU A 355 -24.76 -3.33 7.19
CA GLU A 355 -25.43 -4.02 8.31
C GLU A 355 -24.77 -5.36 8.68
N SER A 356 -23.72 -5.76 7.96
CA SER A 356 -23.00 -7.03 8.17
C SER A 356 -21.53 -6.79 8.32
N GLU A 357 -20.88 -7.47 9.25
CA GLU A 357 -19.42 -7.45 9.41
C GLU A 357 -18.66 -8.08 8.24
N GLU A 358 -19.32 -8.97 7.48
CA GLU A 358 -18.76 -9.58 6.27
C GLU A 358 -18.79 -8.65 5.05
N LEU A 359 -19.63 -7.60 5.08
CA LEU A 359 -19.79 -6.69 3.95
C LEU A 359 -18.96 -5.42 4.19
N CYS A 360 -17.83 -5.34 3.50
CA CYS A 360 -16.93 -4.18 3.54
C CYS A 360 -17.15 -3.33 2.31
N ALA A 361 -17.27 -2.00 2.51
CA ALA A 361 -17.56 -1.09 1.41
C ALA A 361 -16.96 0.30 1.64
N CYS A 362 -16.60 0.98 0.54
CA CYS A 362 -16.29 2.40 0.52
C CYS A 362 -16.75 3.04 -0.79
N ALA A 363 -17.09 4.33 -0.74
CA ALA A 363 -17.61 5.06 -1.88
C ALA A 363 -16.86 6.38 -2.08
N ALA A 364 -16.83 6.87 -3.31
CA ALA A 364 -16.21 8.14 -3.67
C ALA A 364 -17.01 8.89 -4.74
N THR A 365 -16.79 10.20 -4.80
CA THR A 365 -17.43 11.10 -5.74
C THR A 365 -16.55 12.30 -6.10
N ASP A 366 -16.66 12.78 -7.33
CA ASP A 366 -16.17 14.09 -7.77
C ASP A 366 -17.32 15.12 -7.89
N GLY A 367 -18.54 14.75 -7.47
CA GLY A 367 -19.77 15.53 -7.58
C GLY A 367 -20.56 15.27 -8.87
N ARG A 368 -20.01 14.55 -9.84
CA ARG A 368 -20.64 14.16 -11.11
C ARG A 368 -20.64 12.65 -11.33
N THR A 369 -19.51 12.04 -11.14
CA THR A 369 -19.32 10.59 -11.17
C THR A 369 -19.29 10.08 -9.74
N HIS A 370 -19.93 8.96 -9.49
CA HIS A 370 -19.97 8.33 -8.20
C HIS A 370 -19.56 6.87 -8.34
N ARG A 371 -18.73 6.36 -7.42
CA ARG A 371 -18.30 4.97 -7.41
C ARG A 371 -18.43 4.38 -6.01
N LEU A 372 -18.90 3.14 -5.94
CA LEU A 372 -19.03 2.34 -4.73
C LEU A 372 -18.31 1.02 -4.95
N LEU A 373 -17.29 0.75 -4.15
CA LEU A 373 -16.61 -0.53 -4.09
C LEU A 373 -17.13 -1.31 -2.88
N PHE A 374 -17.48 -2.58 -3.06
CA PHE A 374 -17.80 -3.47 -1.94
C PHE A 374 -17.42 -4.92 -2.23
N THR A 375 -17.24 -5.68 -1.16
CA THR A 375 -16.97 -7.12 -1.19
C THR A 375 -17.59 -7.79 0.03
N ARG A 376 -17.91 -9.09 -0.09
CA ARG A 376 -18.25 -9.94 1.04
C ARG A 376 -17.06 -10.83 1.37
N PHE A 377 -16.57 -10.73 2.58
CA PHE A 377 -15.42 -11.49 3.04
C PHE A 377 -15.66 -12.11 4.43
N CYS A 378 -15.39 -13.40 4.55
CA CYS A 378 -15.11 -14.08 5.82
C CYS A 378 -13.95 -15.07 5.61
N ASP A 379 -13.29 -15.53 6.68
CA ASP A 379 -12.17 -16.49 6.55
C ASP A 379 -12.62 -17.95 6.50
N GLU A 380 -13.78 -18.19 5.88
CA GLU A 380 -14.33 -19.52 5.62
C GLU A 380 -14.28 -19.84 4.12
N ASP A 381 -14.17 -21.12 3.76
CA ASP A 381 -14.07 -21.54 2.37
C ASP A 381 -15.43 -22.00 1.79
N ALA A 382 -16.52 -21.80 2.52
CA ALA A 382 -17.85 -22.18 2.06
C ALA A 382 -18.42 -21.13 1.10
N ALA A 383 -18.74 -21.53 -0.11
CA ALA A 383 -19.40 -20.65 -1.07
C ALA A 383 -20.81 -20.32 -0.61
N GLN A 384 -21.12 -19.03 -0.51
CA GLN A 384 -22.43 -18.51 -0.14
C GLN A 384 -22.77 -17.31 -1.03
N THR A 385 -23.99 -17.26 -1.51
CA THR A 385 -24.52 -16.12 -2.23
C THR A 385 -25.59 -15.44 -1.40
N GLU A 386 -25.49 -14.13 -1.28
CA GLU A 386 -26.45 -13.30 -0.55
C GLU A 386 -26.97 -12.16 -1.41
N THR A 387 -28.25 -11.84 -1.26
CA THR A 387 -28.79 -10.64 -1.87
C THR A 387 -28.33 -9.41 -1.10
N VAL A 388 -27.60 -8.52 -1.75
CA VAL A 388 -27.24 -7.20 -1.23
C VAL A 388 -28.17 -6.15 -1.81
N LYS A 389 -28.88 -5.44 -0.94
CA LYS A 389 -29.65 -4.24 -1.31
C LYS A 389 -28.78 -3.02 -1.15
N ILE A 390 -28.44 -2.37 -2.26
CA ILE A 390 -27.63 -1.15 -2.32
C ILE A 390 -28.55 0.04 -2.42
N ALA A 391 -28.74 0.79 -1.34
CA ALA A 391 -29.52 2.01 -1.31
C ALA A 391 -28.60 3.20 -1.59
N VAL A 392 -28.89 3.96 -2.63
CA VAL A 392 -28.09 5.09 -3.12
C VAL A 392 -28.87 6.39 -2.90
N LYS A 393 -28.18 7.41 -2.38
CA LYS A 393 -28.66 8.79 -2.20
C LYS A 393 -27.62 9.80 -2.69
N GLY A 394 -28.06 11.05 -2.87
CA GLY A 394 -27.16 12.18 -3.15
C GLY A 394 -26.62 12.18 -4.57
N VAL A 395 -27.34 11.62 -5.52
CA VAL A 395 -27.08 11.73 -6.96
C VAL A 395 -28.06 12.72 -7.58
N SER A 396 -27.68 13.37 -8.69
CA SER A 396 -28.53 14.40 -9.33
C SER A 396 -28.90 13.99 -10.75
N GLY A 397 -30.20 14.10 -11.06
CA GLY A 397 -30.78 13.83 -12.36
C GLY A 397 -30.80 12.36 -12.76
N PRO A 398 -31.20 12.06 -14.02
CA PRO A 398 -31.13 10.71 -14.54
C PRO A 398 -29.70 10.20 -14.60
N VAL A 399 -29.45 9.02 -14.01
CA VAL A 399 -28.12 8.38 -13.95
C VAL A 399 -28.16 6.97 -14.51
N LYS A 400 -27.04 6.54 -15.08
CA LYS A 400 -26.76 5.16 -15.42
C LYS A 400 -25.85 4.57 -14.38
N ALA A 401 -26.25 3.47 -13.77
CA ALA A 401 -25.44 2.66 -12.87
C ALA A 401 -24.94 1.42 -13.62
N THR A 402 -23.62 1.23 -13.65
CA THR A 402 -22.96 0.05 -14.20
C THR A 402 -22.29 -0.69 -13.06
N VAL A 403 -22.60 -1.97 -12.90
CA VAL A 403 -21.95 -2.87 -11.92
C VAL A 403 -20.87 -3.64 -12.65
N TYR A 404 -19.63 -3.50 -12.20
CA TYR A 404 -18.50 -4.35 -12.61
C TYR A 404 -18.24 -5.38 -11.53
N ALA A 405 -17.91 -6.60 -11.94
CA ALA A 405 -17.61 -7.69 -11.03
C ALA A 405 -16.20 -8.27 -11.27
N THR A 406 -15.54 -8.60 -10.18
CA THR A 406 -14.41 -9.51 -10.13
C THR A 406 -14.85 -10.72 -9.31
N ASP A 407 -15.00 -11.85 -9.97
CA ASP A 407 -15.41 -13.15 -9.43
C ASP A 407 -14.59 -14.27 -10.10
N GLU A 408 -14.95 -15.52 -9.95
CA GLU A 408 -14.22 -16.63 -10.59
C GLU A 408 -14.15 -16.47 -12.12
N ALA A 409 -15.25 -16.04 -12.74
CA ALA A 409 -15.38 -15.94 -14.20
C ALA A 409 -14.95 -14.58 -14.77
N ARG A 410 -14.99 -13.52 -13.95
CA ARG A 410 -14.83 -12.14 -14.39
C ARG A 410 -13.63 -11.47 -13.71
N SER A 411 -13.10 -10.47 -14.38
CA SER A 411 -11.98 -9.64 -13.91
C SER A 411 -12.32 -8.18 -14.19
N MET A 412 -13.06 -7.54 -13.27
CA MET A 412 -13.58 -6.17 -13.36
C MET A 412 -14.38 -5.96 -14.67
N ALA A 413 -15.18 -6.94 -15.03
CA ALA A 413 -16.00 -6.90 -16.23
C ALA A 413 -17.44 -6.44 -15.92
N PRO A 414 -18.12 -5.78 -16.87
CA PRO A 414 -19.52 -5.38 -16.69
C PRO A 414 -20.42 -6.59 -16.42
N LEU A 415 -21.23 -6.49 -15.37
CA LEU A 415 -22.20 -7.48 -14.97
C LEU A 415 -23.62 -7.05 -15.28
N ARG A 416 -23.94 -5.76 -15.05
CA ARG A 416 -25.29 -5.23 -15.17
C ARG A 416 -25.26 -3.71 -15.37
N GLU A 417 -26.22 -3.20 -16.15
CA GLU A 417 -26.46 -1.76 -16.31
C GLU A 417 -27.94 -1.45 -16.06
N GLU A 418 -28.22 -0.36 -15.37
CA GLU A 418 -29.57 0.16 -15.11
C GLU A 418 -29.58 1.68 -15.16
N VAL A 419 -30.72 2.23 -15.56
CA VAL A 419 -30.96 3.68 -15.58
C VAL A 419 -31.97 4.05 -14.50
N PHE A 420 -31.64 5.05 -13.70
CA PHE A 420 -32.49 5.58 -12.65
C PHE A 420 -32.80 7.05 -12.91
N THR A 421 -34.04 7.43 -12.67
CA THR A 421 -34.52 8.83 -12.82
C THR A 421 -34.73 9.51 -11.46
N ALA A 422 -34.80 8.73 -10.38
CA ALA A 422 -34.97 9.24 -9.03
C ALA A 422 -33.62 9.59 -8.41
N GLU A 423 -33.58 10.61 -7.56
CA GLU A 423 -32.40 11.02 -6.79
C GLU A 423 -32.00 10.00 -5.71
N GLU A 424 -32.96 9.16 -5.28
CA GLU A 424 -32.76 8.04 -4.40
C GLU A 424 -33.26 6.77 -5.08
N PHE A 425 -32.45 5.72 -5.10
CA PHE A 425 -32.82 4.43 -5.70
C PHE A 425 -32.15 3.25 -4.97
N ALA A 426 -32.56 2.05 -5.33
CA ALA A 426 -31.93 0.84 -4.82
C ALA A 426 -31.59 -0.14 -5.96
N LEU A 427 -30.38 -0.68 -5.91
CA LEU A 427 -29.93 -1.81 -6.70
C LEU A 427 -30.02 -3.10 -5.85
N TYR A 428 -30.34 -4.22 -6.47
CA TYR A 428 -30.33 -5.52 -5.82
C TYR A 428 -29.34 -6.43 -6.56
N LEU A 429 -28.34 -6.96 -5.85
CA LEU A 429 -27.32 -7.79 -6.43
C LEU A 429 -27.20 -9.12 -5.66
N GLN A 430 -27.11 -10.21 -6.39
CA GLN A 430 -26.68 -11.50 -5.83
C GLN A 430 -25.16 -11.44 -5.68
N ALA A 431 -24.69 -11.19 -4.46
CA ALA A 431 -23.27 -11.05 -4.17
C ALA A 431 -22.73 -12.40 -3.66
N GLU A 432 -21.80 -12.97 -4.43
CA GLU A 432 -21.08 -14.16 -4.05
C GLU A 432 -20.10 -13.84 -2.90
N LEU A 433 -19.82 -14.83 -2.06
CA LEU A 433 -18.71 -14.73 -1.11
C LEU A 433 -17.41 -14.56 -1.90
N PHE A 434 -16.56 -13.63 -1.49
CA PHE A 434 -15.35 -13.19 -2.15
C PHE A 434 -15.53 -12.42 -3.47
N GLY A 435 -16.75 -12.24 -3.97
CA GLY A 435 -17.01 -11.36 -5.10
C GLY A 435 -16.64 -9.90 -4.75
N ILE A 436 -16.00 -9.21 -5.69
CA ILE A 436 -15.65 -7.79 -5.57
C ILE A 436 -16.45 -7.04 -6.60
N TYR A 437 -17.17 -6.00 -6.18
CA TYR A 437 -18.09 -5.26 -7.03
C TYR A 437 -17.77 -3.78 -7.00
N LEU A 438 -17.64 -3.19 -8.20
CA LEU A 438 -17.53 -1.74 -8.39
C LEU A 438 -18.80 -1.25 -9.08
N VAL A 439 -19.57 -0.41 -8.41
CA VAL A 439 -20.74 0.25 -8.99
C VAL A 439 -20.31 1.65 -9.42
N GLU A 440 -20.35 1.93 -10.72
CA GLU A 440 -20.11 3.25 -11.28
C GLU A 440 -21.44 3.89 -11.66
N ILE A 441 -21.68 5.11 -11.19
CA ILE A 441 -22.90 5.88 -11.42
C ILE A 441 -22.52 7.18 -12.12
N VAL A 442 -23.01 7.36 -13.34
CA VAL A 442 -22.72 8.54 -14.17
C VAL A 442 -24.02 9.17 -14.70
N PRO A 443 -24.07 10.50 -14.93
CA PRO A 443 -25.21 11.13 -15.55
C PRO A 443 -25.52 10.53 -16.93
N VAL A 444 -26.79 10.31 -17.21
CA VAL A 444 -27.23 9.95 -18.58
C VAL A 444 -26.97 11.14 -19.49
N ARG A 445 -26.20 10.95 -20.55
CA ARG A 445 -26.03 11.99 -21.58
C ARG A 445 -27.39 12.24 -22.23
N GLN A 446 -27.91 13.44 -22.13
CA GLN A 446 -29.03 13.86 -23.00
C GLN A 446 -28.48 13.77 -24.42
N GLY A 447 -29.10 12.92 -25.25
CA GLY A 447 -28.78 12.83 -26.67
C GLY A 447 -28.94 14.21 -27.28
N GLY A 448 -27.85 14.79 -27.77
CA GLY A 448 -27.95 15.97 -28.63
C GLY A 448 -28.83 15.58 -29.80
N GLU A 449 -29.93 16.31 -30.01
CA GLU A 449 -30.69 16.26 -31.23
C GLU A 449 -29.71 16.42 -32.39
N ASN A 450 -29.57 15.38 -33.19
CA ASN A 450 -28.86 15.46 -34.45
C ASN A 450 -29.59 16.53 -35.27
N GLY A 451 -28.90 17.65 -35.47
CA GLY A 451 -29.30 18.72 -36.29
C GLY A 451 -29.84 18.21 -37.64
N ARG A 452 -30.92 18.77 -38.03
CA ARG A 452 -31.57 18.70 -39.33
C ARG A 452 -30.53 18.59 -40.44
N THR A 453 -30.62 17.55 -41.21
CA THR A 453 -30.14 17.53 -42.57
C THR A 453 -31.09 18.45 -43.38
N ASP A 454 -30.73 19.73 -43.53
CA ASP A 454 -31.27 20.54 -44.59
C ASP A 454 -30.61 20.06 -45.89
N GLY A 455 -31.41 19.32 -46.65
CA GLY A 455 -31.12 19.12 -48.06
C GLY A 455 -31.31 20.43 -48.82
N HIS A 456 -30.30 20.83 -49.54
CA HIS A 456 -30.49 21.63 -50.76
C HIS A 456 -29.39 21.26 -51.76
N LEU A 457 -29.90 20.71 -52.92
CA LEU A 457 -29.40 20.70 -54.28
C LEU A 457 -27.97 20.21 -54.54
#